data_8ebf6fb069b1f1cb2eaa994b8493b85d
#
_entry.id   8ebf6fb069b1f1cb2eaa994b8493b85d
#
_cell.length_a   1.000
_cell.length_b   1.000
_cell.length_c   1.000
_cell.angle_alpha   90.00
_cell.angle_beta   90.00
_cell.angle_gamma   90.00
#
_symmetry.space_group_name_H-M   'P 1'
#
loop_
_entity.id
_entity.type
_entity.pdbx_description
1 polymer ?
#
loop_
_entity_poly.entity_id
_entity_poly.type
_entity_poly.pdbx_seq_one_letter_code
_entity_poly.pdbx_strand_id
1 'polypeptide(L)'
;MLHLASTARLLGILLTLFSLSMLPPALVGYIYDEPSAYVFMQAFLILLLIGGMLWGPLYRAHRELQPRDGFILVVLFWLGLGLAGATPLVLDPYLDVSFTDAAFESMSGLTTTGATVLTGLDHMPKALLWYRQQLQWMGGMGIIVLAVAILPLLGVGGMQLFKAETPGPIRDNKLTPRIAETARNLWFIYLGLTVAAALAYWIAGMEAFDAIAHAFSTIAIGGFSTYDASIGHFNSAAVEGVAIVFMLIAGMNFAVHFLALHRASMAPYRRDEELRTYLILLASAAVIVIAYLLWTGFAADGADAVRRGLFHVVSIGTTTGYSTEAFYLWPGFLPVMLLFLSFVGGCTGSTGGGMKVVRVLLLVKQGMREVKRLIHPHARIAVKINDKEAPDRVVQAVWGFLAAYVMVFVVMMLAVMASGLDQVTAFSAVAATLNNLGPGLGEVGANFQSINDFSKWVLILAMLMGRLEIFTVLVLLSPAFWQR
;
A
#
# COMPACT_ATOMS: atom_id res chain seq x y z
N MET A 1 30.94 5.43 -10.63
CA MET A 1 31.09 4.84 -9.29
C MET A 1 29.82 5.13 -8.51
N LEU A 2 29.26 4.13 -7.86
CA LEU A 2 28.15 4.32 -6.93
C LEU A 2 28.59 5.28 -5.81
N HIS A 3 27.75 6.28 -5.52
CA HIS A 3 28.04 7.26 -4.47
C HIS A 3 27.62 6.69 -3.10
N LEU A 4 28.20 5.52 -2.73
CA LEU A 4 27.87 4.80 -1.48
C LEU A 4 27.89 5.71 -0.24
N ALA A 5 28.86 6.63 -0.15
CA ALA A 5 28.93 7.55 0.98
C ALA A 5 27.72 8.51 1.05
N SER A 6 27.29 9.07 -0.10
CA SER A 6 26.10 9.94 -0.13
C SER A 6 24.81 9.16 0.14
N THR A 7 24.71 7.93 -0.38
CA THR A 7 23.57 7.04 -0.12
C THR A 7 23.49 6.64 1.37
N ALA A 8 24.62 6.22 1.96
CA ALA A 8 24.70 5.87 3.38
C ALA A 8 24.36 7.07 4.29
N ARG A 9 24.87 8.27 3.94
CA ARG A 9 24.50 9.50 4.64
C ARG A 9 23.00 9.75 4.64
N LEU A 10 22.36 9.63 3.46
CA LEU A 10 20.92 9.83 3.35
C LEU A 10 20.13 8.79 4.13
N LEU A 11 20.52 7.52 4.05
CA LEU A 11 19.91 6.46 4.86
C LEU A 11 20.06 6.77 6.36
N GLY A 12 21.23 7.27 6.80
CA GLY A 12 21.46 7.68 8.19
C GLY A 12 20.52 8.82 8.63
N ILE A 13 20.35 9.86 7.79
CA ILE A 13 19.41 10.96 8.07
C ILE A 13 17.99 10.42 8.23
N LEU A 14 17.60 9.49 7.37
CA LEU A 14 16.22 8.98 7.36
C LEU A 14 15.95 8.02 8.50
N LEU A 15 16.91 7.18 8.88
CA LEU A 15 16.81 6.39 10.11
C LEU A 15 16.70 7.29 11.34
N THR A 16 17.47 8.40 11.39
CA THR A 16 17.36 9.40 12.45
C THR A 16 15.97 10.06 12.48
N LEU A 17 15.41 10.41 11.32
CA LEU A 17 14.04 10.93 11.23
C LEU A 17 13.01 9.86 11.58
N PHE A 18 13.20 8.63 11.08
CA PHE A 18 12.30 7.51 11.37
C PHE A 18 12.30 7.15 12.85
N SER A 19 13.41 7.32 13.58
CA SER A 19 13.45 7.08 15.04
C SER A 19 12.40 7.92 15.78
N LEU A 20 12.10 9.15 15.31
CA LEU A 20 11.07 10.00 15.91
C LEU A 20 9.68 9.38 15.84
N SER A 21 9.44 8.45 14.90
CA SER A 21 8.16 7.74 14.81
C SER A 21 7.92 6.76 15.95
N MET A 22 8.93 6.47 16.76
CA MET A 22 8.79 5.65 17.97
C MET A 22 8.21 6.44 19.15
N LEU A 23 8.24 7.77 19.11
CA LEU A 23 7.76 8.62 20.21
C LEU A 23 6.23 8.59 20.39
N PRO A 24 5.39 8.64 19.33
CA PRO A 24 3.94 8.53 19.53
C PRO A 24 3.50 7.21 20.18
N PRO A 25 3.92 6.00 19.74
CA PRO A 25 3.58 4.77 20.46
C PRO A 25 4.15 4.71 21.87
N ALA A 26 5.36 5.28 22.14
CA ALA A 26 5.88 5.42 23.51
C ALA A 26 4.96 6.27 24.38
N LEU A 27 4.44 7.38 23.84
CA LEU A 27 3.47 8.23 24.52
C LEU A 27 2.16 7.49 24.79
N VAL A 28 1.65 6.73 23.81
CA VAL A 28 0.46 5.90 24.00
C VAL A 28 0.69 4.90 25.13
N GLY A 29 1.80 4.16 25.13
CA GLY A 29 2.15 3.22 26.21
C GLY A 29 2.25 3.90 27.58
N TYR A 30 2.78 5.13 27.63
CA TYR A 30 2.81 5.92 28.87
C TYR A 30 1.40 6.32 29.33
N ILE A 31 0.50 6.72 28.43
CA ILE A 31 -0.90 7.11 28.77
C ILE A 31 -1.68 5.92 29.31
N TYR A 32 -1.44 4.71 28.77
CA TYR A 32 -2.16 3.50 29.18
C TYR A 32 -1.39 2.69 30.25
N ASP A 33 -0.27 3.23 30.78
CA ASP A 33 0.57 2.59 31.82
C ASP A 33 1.09 1.20 31.41
N GLU A 34 1.55 1.10 30.16
CA GLU A 34 2.05 -0.15 29.57
C GLU A 34 3.58 -0.21 29.57
N PRO A 35 4.18 -1.40 29.87
CA PRO A 35 5.64 -1.60 29.80
C PRO A 35 6.23 -1.33 28.41
N SER A 36 5.44 -1.52 27.35
CA SER A 36 5.84 -1.27 25.97
C SER A 36 6.30 0.18 25.70
N ALA A 37 5.93 1.15 26.57
CA ALA A 37 6.42 2.52 26.49
C ALA A 37 7.97 2.57 26.55
N TYR A 38 8.59 1.78 27.43
CA TYR A 38 10.05 1.69 27.55
C TYR A 38 10.70 1.03 26.34
N VAL A 39 10.03 0.03 25.75
CA VAL A 39 10.50 -0.67 24.54
C VAL A 39 10.58 0.31 23.36
N PHE A 40 9.55 1.11 23.16
CA PHE A 40 9.56 2.14 22.10
C PHE A 40 10.61 3.22 22.35
N MET A 41 10.86 3.59 23.61
CA MET A 41 11.95 4.53 23.95
C MET A 41 13.33 3.93 23.68
N GLN A 42 13.53 2.64 23.97
CA GLN A 42 14.76 1.91 23.62
C GLN A 42 14.94 1.83 22.11
N ALA A 43 13.89 1.47 21.36
CA ALA A 43 13.91 1.45 19.90
C ALA A 43 14.24 2.83 19.31
N PHE A 44 13.68 3.91 19.87
CA PHE A 44 14.01 5.30 19.52
C PHE A 44 15.51 5.55 19.65
N LEU A 45 16.10 5.25 20.80
CA LEU A 45 17.52 5.49 21.05
C LEU A 45 18.43 4.64 20.15
N ILE A 46 18.10 3.36 19.94
CA ILE A 46 18.86 2.48 19.05
C ILE A 46 18.87 3.01 17.63
N LEU A 47 17.70 3.36 17.08
CA LEU A 47 17.59 3.87 15.71
C LEU A 47 18.23 5.24 15.55
N LEU A 48 18.12 6.11 16.55
CA LEU A 48 18.78 7.40 16.59
C LEU A 48 20.31 7.25 16.56
N LEU A 49 20.85 6.33 17.36
CA LEU A 49 22.29 6.04 17.38
C LEU A 49 22.78 5.44 16.06
N ILE A 50 22.09 4.45 15.51
CA ILE A 50 22.45 3.85 14.21
C ILE A 50 22.39 4.90 13.11
N GLY A 51 21.32 5.69 13.04
CA GLY A 51 21.16 6.77 12.09
C GLY A 51 22.25 7.84 12.22
N GLY A 52 22.57 8.24 13.47
CA GLY A 52 23.62 9.19 13.77
C GLY A 52 25.01 8.69 13.41
N MET A 53 25.32 7.41 13.66
CA MET A 53 26.58 6.76 13.29
C MET A 53 26.76 6.66 11.77
N LEU A 54 25.68 6.45 11.02
CA LEU A 54 25.72 6.45 9.56
C LEU A 54 25.84 7.86 8.98
N TRP A 55 25.18 8.85 9.58
CA TRP A 55 25.17 10.23 9.11
C TRP A 55 26.40 11.00 9.54
N GLY A 56 26.78 10.95 10.81
CA GLY A 56 27.81 11.79 11.43
C GLY A 56 29.15 11.78 10.69
N PRO A 57 29.80 10.63 10.44
CA PRO A 57 31.07 10.58 9.71
C PRO A 57 30.97 11.06 8.26
N LEU A 58 29.77 10.96 7.68
CA LEU A 58 29.51 11.26 6.26
C LEU A 58 28.84 12.61 6.04
N TYR A 59 28.74 13.48 7.03
CA TYR A 59 28.01 14.76 6.92
C TYR A 59 28.52 15.67 5.79
N ARG A 60 29.80 15.59 5.46
CA ARG A 60 30.45 16.33 4.36
C ARG A 60 30.33 15.69 2.99
N ALA A 61 29.83 14.46 2.89
CA ALA A 61 29.69 13.76 1.62
C ALA A 61 28.51 14.32 0.81
N HIS A 62 28.76 15.48 0.16
CA HIS A 62 27.80 16.14 -0.72
C HIS A 62 28.20 15.90 -2.17
N ARG A 63 27.53 15.00 -2.88
CA ARG A 63 27.61 14.89 -4.33
C ARG A 63 26.20 14.86 -4.90
N GLU A 64 26.02 15.43 -6.07
CA GLU A 64 24.76 15.37 -6.79
C GLU A 64 24.42 13.91 -7.12
N LEU A 65 23.22 13.50 -6.77
CA LEU A 65 22.73 12.16 -7.06
C LEU A 65 22.39 12.05 -8.55
N GLN A 66 22.87 10.98 -9.16
CA GLN A 66 22.46 10.61 -10.51
C GLN A 66 21.11 9.87 -10.47
N PRO A 67 20.35 9.81 -11.60
CA PRO A 67 19.10 9.04 -11.67
C PRO A 67 19.23 7.57 -11.24
N ARG A 68 20.42 6.97 -11.45
CA ARG A 68 20.73 5.60 -11.02
C ARG A 68 20.79 5.48 -9.49
N ASP A 69 21.38 6.47 -8.82
CA ASP A 69 21.47 6.48 -7.35
C ASP A 69 20.07 6.56 -6.72
N GLY A 70 19.12 7.20 -7.41
CA GLY A 70 17.73 7.31 -6.98
C GLY A 70 17.02 5.96 -6.83
N PHE A 71 17.25 5.01 -7.78
CA PHE A 71 16.66 3.67 -7.68
C PHE A 71 17.20 2.90 -6.47
N ILE A 72 18.52 2.94 -6.25
CA ILE A 72 19.14 2.29 -5.10
C ILE A 72 18.64 2.90 -3.81
N LEU A 73 18.59 4.23 -3.76
CA LEU A 73 18.19 4.95 -2.57
C LEU A 73 16.75 4.60 -2.16
N VAL A 74 15.82 4.55 -3.12
CA VAL A 74 14.41 4.20 -2.86
C VAL A 74 14.28 2.78 -2.32
N VAL A 75 14.95 1.79 -2.95
CA VAL A 75 14.88 0.40 -2.48
C VAL A 75 15.53 0.23 -1.11
N LEU A 76 16.73 0.81 -0.89
CA LEU A 76 17.39 0.79 0.42
C LEU A 76 16.59 1.51 1.50
N PHE A 77 15.85 2.52 1.12
CA PHE A 77 14.94 3.24 1.99
C PHE A 77 13.84 2.34 2.53
N TRP A 78 13.04 1.78 1.63
CA TRP A 78 11.92 0.93 2.02
C TRP A 78 12.39 -0.32 2.77
N LEU A 79 13.46 -0.96 2.27
CA LEU A 79 14.06 -2.12 2.96
C LEU A 79 14.65 -1.72 4.32
N GLY A 80 15.43 -0.64 4.36
CA GLY A 80 16.09 -0.18 5.59
C GLY A 80 15.09 0.27 6.66
N LEU A 81 14.07 1.05 6.28
CA LEU A 81 13.03 1.48 7.22
C LEU A 81 12.10 0.33 7.62
N GLY A 82 11.79 -0.61 6.70
CA GLY A 82 11.01 -1.79 7.03
C GLY A 82 11.73 -2.70 8.04
N LEU A 83 13.04 -2.92 7.88
CA LEU A 83 13.85 -3.68 8.83
C LEU A 83 14.06 -2.90 10.15
N ALA A 84 14.29 -1.60 10.09
CA ALA A 84 14.39 -0.74 11.27
C ALA A 84 13.08 -0.72 12.07
N GLY A 85 11.94 -0.72 11.38
CA GLY A 85 10.63 -0.79 12.01
C GLY A 85 10.32 -2.10 12.73
N ALA A 86 11.08 -3.17 12.47
CA ALA A 86 11.01 -4.42 13.24
C ALA A 86 11.62 -4.27 14.65
N THR A 87 12.46 -3.26 14.90
CA THR A 87 13.19 -3.10 16.16
C THR A 87 12.29 -3.15 17.41
N PRO A 88 11.22 -2.35 17.53
CA PRO A 88 10.36 -2.42 18.72
C PRO A 88 9.62 -3.74 18.84
N LEU A 89 9.29 -4.42 17.74
CA LEU A 89 8.58 -5.69 17.74
C LEU A 89 9.49 -6.83 18.28
N VAL A 90 10.78 -6.80 17.92
CA VAL A 90 11.78 -7.77 18.42
C VAL A 90 12.12 -7.51 19.88
N LEU A 91 12.14 -6.25 20.32
CA LEU A 91 12.50 -5.88 21.68
C LEU A 91 11.37 -6.08 22.69
N ASP A 92 10.12 -6.17 22.22
CA ASP A 92 8.97 -6.28 23.12
C ASP A 92 8.81 -7.72 23.66
N PRO A 93 9.01 -7.95 24.96
CA PRO A 93 8.91 -9.28 25.54
C PRO A 93 7.51 -9.87 25.53
N TYR A 94 6.47 -9.04 25.32
CA TYR A 94 5.09 -9.50 25.19
C TYR A 94 4.87 -10.29 23.91
N LEU A 95 5.53 -9.90 22.80
CA LEU A 95 5.29 -10.51 21.50
C LEU A 95 5.99 -11.86 21.34
N ASP A 96 7.19 -12.02 21.90
CA ASP A 96 8.04 -13.23 21.74
C ASP A 96 8.09 -13.73 20.28
N VAL A 97 8.30 -12.81 19.34
CA VAL A 97 8.29 -13.10 17.90
C VAL A 97 9.71 -13.22 17.35
N SER A 98 9.88 -14.06 16.34
CA SER A 98 11.15 -14.16 15.62
C SER A 98 11.49 -12.86 14.88
N PHE A 99 12.78 -12.65 14.55
CA PHE A 99 13.18 -11.51 13.70
C PHE A 99 12.47 -11.55 12.32
N THR A 100 12.26 -12.74 11.76
CA THR A 100 11.52 -12.90 10.49
C THR A 100 10.08 -12.39 10.60
N ASP A 101 9.39 -12.76 11.70
CA ASP A 101 8.03 -12.31 11.94
C ASP A 101 7.94 -10.81 12.17
N ALA A 102 8.83 -10.26 12.97
CA ALA A 102 8.91 -8.83 13.20
C ALA A 102 9.22 -8.04 11.92
N ALA A 103 10.13 -8.55 11.08
CA ALA A 103 10.43 -7.96 9.78
C ALA A 103 9.24 -8.04 8.82
N PHE A 104 8.51 -9.16 8.83
CA PHE A 104 7.30 -9.35 8.03
C PHE A 104 6.21 -8.35 8.44
N GLU A 105 5.92 -8.26 9.73
CA GLU A 105 4.90 -7.37 10.28
C GLU A 105 5.22 -5.89 10.00
N SER A 106 6.47 -5.49 10.25
CA SER A 106 6.94 -4.13 10.00
C SER A 106 6.91 -3.78 8.51
N MET A 107 7.38 -4.68 7.64
CA MET A 107 7.36 -4.47 6.20
C MET A 107 5.93 -4.40 5.69
N SER A 108 5.04 -5.28 6.17
CA SER A 108 3.61 -5.27 5.84
C SER A 108 2.94 -3.96 6.28
N GLY A 109 3.27 -3.47 7.46
CA GLY A 109 2.81 -2.16 7.93
C GLY A 109 3.29 -1.05 7.03
N LEU A 110 4.60 -0.92 6.83
CA LEU A 110 5.21 0.17 6.07
C LEU A 110 4.80 0.16 4.59
N THR A 111 4.69 -1.02 3.96
CA THR A 111 4.22 -1.14 2.57
C THR A 111 2.70 -1.05 2.42
N THR A 112 1.97 -0.82 3.52
CA THR A 112 0.50 -0.79 3.58
C THR A 112 -0.14 -2.06 3.01
N THR A 113 0.48 -3.21 3.24
CA THR A 113 -0.01 -4.51 2.76
C THR A 113 -1.13 -5.04 3.66
N GLY A 114 -0.97 -4.95 4.99
CA GLY A 114 -1.98 -5.44 5.93
C GLY A 114 -1.93 -6.95 6.20
N ALA A 115 -0.99 -7.70 5.62
CA ALA A 115 -0.72 -9.08 5.98
C ALA A 115 -0.10 -9.14 7.39
N THR A 116 -0.61 -9.96 8.28
CA THR A 116 -0.13 -10.05 9.66
C THR A 116 0.31 -11.45 10.03
N VAL A 117 1.36 -11.55 10.82
CA VAL A 117 1.79 -12.78 11.51
C VAL A 117 1.38 -12.77 12.98
N LEU A 118 0.88 -11.64 13.47
CA LEU A 118 0.44 -11.47 14.86
C LEU A 118 -1.00 -11.93 15.03
N THR A 119 -1.26 -12.56 16.17
CA THR A 119 -2.59 -13.05 16.60
C THR A 119 -2.84 -12.65 18.05
N GLY A 120 -4.09 -12.65 18.49
CA GLY A 120 -4.46 -12.21 19.83
C GLY A 120 -4.40 -10.68 19.99
N LEU A 121 -4.70 -9.94 18.92
CA LEU A 121 -4.65 -8.48 18.88
C LEU A 121 -5.55 -7.83 19.93
N ASP A 122 -6.68 -8.47 20.24
CA ASP A 122 -7.66 -7.99 21.23
C ASP A 122 -7.07 -7.77 22.64
N HIS A 123 -5.95 -8.43 22.95
CA HIS A 123 -5.29 -8.37 24.24
C HIS A 123 -3.90 -7.73 24.19
N MET A 124 -3.46 -7.27 23.01
CA MET A 124 -2.16 -6.65 22.85
C MET A 124 -2.08 -5.24 23.46
N PRO A 125 -0.89 -4.82 23.95
CA PRO A 125 -0.66 -3.45 24.37
C PRO A 125 -1.06 -2.43 23.30
N LYS A 126 -1.76 -1.38 23.71
CA LYS A 126 -2.23 -0.31 22.82
C LYS A 126 -1.09 0.41 22.11
N ALA A 127 0.07 0.51 22.74
CA ALA A 127 1.28 1.05 22.11
C ALA A 127 1.70 0.26 20.87
N LEU A 128 1.67 -1.08 20.93
CA LEU A 128 1.97 -1.97 19.79
C LEU A 128 0.91 -1.86 18.70
N LEU A 129 -0.36 -1.87 19.07
CA LEU A 129 -1.47 -1.71 18.13
C LEU A 129 -1.40 -0.35 17.42
N TRP A 130 -1.14 0.74 18.18
CA TRP A 130 -0.92 2.06 17.60
C TRP A 130 0.23 2.07 16.59
N TYR A 131 1.36 1.47 16.97
CA TYR A 131 2.55 1.43 16.12
C TYR A 131 2.30 0.75 14.77
N ARG A 132 1.60 -0.38 14.76
CA ARG A 132 1.20 -1.08 13.53
C ARG A 132 0.39 -0.18 12.60
N GLN A 133 -0.62 0.51 13.12
CA GLN A 133 -1.47 1.44 12.37
C GLN A 133 -0.67 2.65 11.88
N GLN A 134 0.20 3.19 12.73
CA GLN A 134 1.07 4.31 12.39
C GLN A 134 2.06 3.95 11.27
N LEU A 135 2.61 2.73 11.25
CA LEU A 135 3.45 2.28 10.14
C LEU A 135 2.70 2.35 8.81
N GLN A 136 1.45 1.90 8.78
CA GLN A 136 0.62 1.99 7.56
C GLN A 136 0.36 3.44 7.17
N TRP A 137 0.02 4.29 8.12
CA TRP A 137 -0.23 5.71 7.85
C TRP A 137 1.01 6.40 7.28
N MET A 138 2.19 6.13 7.82
CA MET A 138 3.47 6.63 7.32
C MET A 138 3.77 6.07 5.93
N GLY A 139 3.54 4.79 5.72
CA GLY A 139 3.77 4.10 4.44
C GLY A 139 2.82 4.56 3.33
N GLY A 140 1.60 5.01 3.67
CA GLY A 140 0.60 5.44 2.70
C GLY A 140 1.05 6.64 1.88
N MET A 141 1.34 7.72 2.53
CA MET A 141 1.73 8.98 1.88
C MET A 141 2.94 9.66 2.52
N GLY A 142 3.16 9.40 3.84
CA GLY A 142 4.05 10.22 4.66
C GLY A 142 5.50 10.20 4.23
N ILE A 143 6.07 9.02 3.99
CA ILE A 143 7.50 8.89 3.68
C ILE A 143 7.83 9.50 2.32
N ILE A 144 6.99 9.25 1.29
CA ILE A 144 7.19 9.82 -0.05
C ILE A 144 7.14 11.34 0.00
N VAL A 145 6.14 11.87 0.70
CA VAL A 145 5.93 13.31 0.81
C VAL A 145 6.98 13.96 1.68
N LEU A 146 7.37 13.32 2.79
CA LEU A 146 8.48 13.79 3.64
C LEU A 146 9.80 13.78 2.85
N ALA A 147 10.07 12.74 2.08
CA ALA A 147 11.26 12.66 1.24
C ALA A 147 11.29 13.75 0.17
N VAL A 148 10.17 14.03 -0.48
CA VAL A 148 10.08 15.09 -1.50
C VAL A 148 10.08 16.50 -0.89
N ALA A 149 9.56 16.68 0.33
CA ALA A 149 9.56 17.98 1.02
C ALA A 149 10.89 18.25 1.75
N ILE A 150 11.51 17.24 2.36
CA ILE A 150 12.69 17.40 3.21
C ILE A 150 13.99 17.30 2.41
N LEU A 151 14.11 16.36 1.47
CA LEU A 151 15.32 16.18 0.67
C LEU A 151 15.70 17.41 -0.19
N PRO A 152 14.77 18.20 -0.77
CA PRO A 152 15.12 19.45 -1.42
C PRO A 152 15.65 20.50 -0.46
N LEU A 153 15.16 20.53 0.81
CA LEU A 153 15.68 21.43 1.86
C LEU A 153 17.12 21.05 2.26
N LEU A 154 17.47 19.75 2.11
CA LEU A 154 18.81 19.24 2.35
C LEU A 154 19.74 19.38 1.12
N GLY A 155 19.28 19.96 0.02
CA GLY A 155 20.05 20.12 -1.22
C GLY A 155 20.27 18.82 -1.99
N VAL A 156 19.47 17.80 -1.75
CA VAL A 156 19.57 16.49 -2.40
C VAL A 156 18.46 16.32 -3.42
N GLY A 157 18.77 15.79 -4.59
CA GLY A 157 17.89 15.70 -5.77
C GLY A 157 16.56 14.95 -5.56
N GLY A 158 15.66 15.50 -4.76
CA GLY A 158 14.33 14.96 -4.45
C GLY A 158 13.46 14.66 -5.68
N MET A 159 13.77 15.28 -6.83
CA MET A 159 13.08 15.04 -8.09
C MET A 159 13.31 13.60 -8.62
N GLN A 160 14.44 12.99 -8.31
CA GLN A 160 14.79 11.65 -8.76
C GLN A 160 14.08 10.56 -7.95
N LEU A 161 13.95 10.77 -6.64
CA LEU A 161 13.14 9.95 -5.75
C LEU A 161 11.65 10.00 -6.17
N PHE A 162 11.12 11.20 -6.39
CA PHE A 162 9.74 11.37 -6.83
C PHE A 162 9.46 10.65 -8.16
N LYS A 163 10.39 10.68 -9.12
CA LYS A 163 10.26 9.94 -10.39
C LYS A 163 10.26 8.42 -10.21
N ALA A 164 10.99 7.90 -9.24
CA ALA A 164 11.05 6.46 -8.98
C ALA A 164 9.79 5.94 -8.26
N GLU A 165 9.18 6.76 -7.39
CA GLU A 165 8.01 6.38 -6.58
C GLU A 165 6.66 6.84 -7.15
N THR A 166 6.65 7.74 -8.15
CA THR A 166 5.41 8.17 -8.82
C THR A 166 5.28 7.43 -10.14
N PRO A 167 4.68 6.29 -10.12
CA PRO A 167 4.49 5.48 -11.30
C PRO A 167 3.21 5.86 -12.00
N GLY A 168 3.27 5.87 -13.28
CA GLY A 168 2.10 6.04 -14.13
C GLY A 168 2.53 6.48 -15.53
N PRO A 169 1.82 6.02 -16.54
CA PRO A 169 2.11 6.35 -17.92
C PRO A 169 1.83 7.82 -18.27
N ILE A 170 1.10 8.54 -17.42
CA ILE A 170 0.69 9.94 -17.67
C ILE A 170 1.22 10.83 -16.56
N ARG A 171 2.45 11.35 -16.74
CA ARG A 171 3.18 12.17 -15.77
C ARG A 171 2.95 13.70 -15.93
N ASP A 172 2.09 14.14 -16.83
CA ASP A 172 2.10 15.53 -17.31
C ASP A 172 1.22 16.51 -16.52
N ASN A 173 0.45 16.06 -15.54
CA ASN A 173 -0.32 16.99 -14.71
C ASN A 173 0.47 17.36 -13.44
N LYS A 174 1.44 18.28 -13.59
CA LYS A 174 2.05 18.95 -12.43
C LYS A 174 0.94 19.73 -11.70
N LEU A 175 0.70 19.38 -10.43
CA LEU A 175 -0.28 20.08 -9.59
C LEU A 175 0.17 21.53 -9.33
N THR A 176 1.48 21.71 -9.14
CA THR A 176 2.11 23.01 -8.95
C THR A 176 3.50 23.00 -9.62
N PRO A 177 4.06 24.18 -9.91
CA PRO A 177 5.41 24.29 -10.51
C PRO A 177 6.53 23.72 -9.61
N ARG A 178 6.27 23.65 -8.30
CA ARG A 178 7.26 23.20 -7.30
C ARG A 178 6.86 21.86 -6.70
N ILE A 179 7.73 20.87 -6.82
CA ILE A 179 7.50 19.50 -6.30
C ILE A 179 7.23 19.52 -4.79
N ALA A 180 7.99 20.32 -4.02
CA ALA A 180 7.81 20.44 -2.57
C ALA A 180 6.42 21.00 -2.20
N GLU A 181 5.90 21.96 -2.98
CA GLU A 181 4.56 22.52 -2.78
C GLU A 181 3.47 21.51 -3.11
N THR A 182 3.64 20.76 -4.19
CA THR A 182 2.74 19.66 -4.54
C THR A 182 2.69 18.61 -3.42
N ALA A 183 3.85 18.17 -2.94
CA ALA A 183 3.97 17.21 -1.87
C ALA A 183 3.29 17.69 -0.58
N ARG A 184 3.52 18.97 -0.19
CA ARG A 184 2.89 19.58 0.97
C ARG A 184 1.36 19.59 0.85
N ASN A 185 0.84 19.96 -0.32
CA ASN A 185 -0.60 20.03 -0.55
C ASN A 185 -1.25 18.63 -0.49
N LEU A 186 -0.62 17.63 -1.07
CA LEU A 186 -1.08 16.24 -0.98
C LEU A 186 -1.05 15.73 0.47
N TRP A 187 -0.01 16.10 1.24
CA TRP A 187 0.08 15.75 2.65
C TRP A 187 -1.05 16.36 3.49
N PHE A 188 -1.41 17.63 3.26
CA PHE A 188 -2.53 18.26 3.94
C PHE A 188 -3.87 17.60 3.60
N ILE A 189 -4.08 17.16 2.36
CA ILE A 189 -5.28 16.41 1.99
C ILE A 189 -5.30 15.06 2.71
N TYR A 190 -4.18 14.34 2.73
CA TYR A 190 -4.05 13.08 3.42
C TYR A 190 -4.34 13.21 4.92
N LEU A 191 -3.76 14.21 5.57
CA LEU A 191 -4.02 14.52 6.98
C LEU A 191 -5.48 14.91 7.21
N GLY A 192 -6.04 15.78 6.36
CA GLY A 192 -7.44 16.21 6.47
C GLY A 192 -8.42 15.05 6.33
N LEU A 193 -8.18 14.14 5.37
CA LEU A 193 -8.98 12.91 5.23
C LEU A 193 -8.80 11.98 6.44
N THR A 194 -7.60 11.88 7.00
CA THR A 194 -7.35 11.07 8.21
C THR A 194 -8.15 11.61 9.40
N VAL A 195 -8.12 12.92 9.63
CA VAL A 195 -8.91 13.56 10.71
C VAL A 195 -10.41 13.37 10.48
N ALA A 196 -10.88 13.56 9.25
CA ALA A 196 -12.28 13.36 8.90
C ALA A 196 -12.72 11.90 9.12
N ALA A 197 -11.88 10.92 8.76
CA ALA A 197 -12.15 9.51 9.00
C ALA A 197 -12.19 9.18 10.50
N ALA A 198 -11.25 9.69 11.30
CA ALA A 198 -11.22 9.48 12.75
C ALA A 198 -12.49 10.04 13.41
N LEU A 199 -12.89 11.26 13.05
CA LEU A 199 -14.14 11.86 13.55
C LEU A 199 -15.36 11.05 13.12
N ALA A 200 -15.41 10.59 11.87
CA ALA A 200 -16.53 9.79 11.38
C ALA A 200 -16.63 8.43 12.10
N TYR A 201 -15.50 7.74 12.33
CA TYR A 201 -15.48 6.51 13.12
C TYR A 201 -15.89 6.73 14.57
N TRP A 202 -15.43 7.81 15.20
CA TRP A 202 -15.84 8.17 16.56
C TRP A 202 -17.33 8.45 16.64
N ILE A 203 -17.90 9.22 15.72
CA ILE A 203 -19.34 9.47 15.63
C ILE A 203 -20.13 8.18 15.36
N ALA A 204 -19.56 7.24 14.58
CA ALA A 204 -20.16 5.93 14.31
C ALA A 204 -20.13 4.98 15.52
N GLY A 205 -19.48 5.37 16.64
CA GLY A 205 -19.48 4.64 17.91
C GLY A 205 -18.18 3.92 18.27
N MET A 206 -17.10 4.11 17.54
CA MET A 206 -15.78 3.62 17.97
C MET A 206 -15.24 4.43 19.14
N GLU A 207 -14.48 3.79 20.03
CA GLU A 207 -13.67 4.49 21.02
C GLU A 207 -12.62 5.39 20.33
N ALA A 208 -12.20 6.46 21.01
CA ALA A 208 -11.28 7.44 20.42
C ALA A 208 -9.96 6.80 19.93
N PHE A 209 -9.41 5.83 20.68
CA PHE A 209 -8.21 5.10 20.29
C PHE A 209 -8.44 4.33 18.99
N ASP A 210 -9.48 3.52 18.90
CA ASP A 210 -9.81 2.72 17.74
C ASP A 210 -10.16 3.58 16.52
N ALA A 211 -10.88 4.67 16.74
CA ALA A 211 -11.26 5.61 15.67
C ALA A 211 -10.02 6.22 15.00
N ILE A 212 -9.02 6.65 15.78
CA ILE A 212 -7.77 7.20 15.24
C ILE A 212 -6.94 6.11 14.57
N ALA A 213 -6.78 4.96 15.23
CA ALA A 213 -6.01 3.82 14.72
C ALA A 213 -6.58 3.32 13.38
N HIS A 214 -7.89 3.09 13.29
CA HIS A 214 -8.52 2.66 12.04
C HIS A 214 -8.53 3.75 10.98
N ALA A 215 -8.61 5.04 11.34
CA ALA A 215 -8.46 6.12 10.37
C ALA A 215 -7.07 6.11 9.70
N PHE A 216 -6.00 5.83 10.46
CA PHE A 216 -4.64 5.67 9.91
C PHE A 216 -4.59 4.58 8.86
N SER A 217 -5.10 3.40 9.17
CA SER A 217 -5.11 2.25 8.28
C SER A 217 -6.04 2.44 7.09
N THR A 218 -7.23 3.01 7.29
CA THR A 218 -8.25 3.23 6.23
C THR A 218 -7.74 4.19 5.16
N ILE A 219 -7.19 5.34 5.55
CA ILE A 219 -6.69 6.34 4.58
C ILE A 219 -5.40 5.89 3.92
N ALA A 220 -4.59 5.10 4.62
CA ALA A 220 -3.42 4.45 4.04
C ALA A 220 -3.79 3.27 3.09
N ILE A 221 -5.05 2.80 3.11
CA ILE A 221 -5.47 1.57 2.42
C ILE A 221 -4.57 0.42 2.87
N GLY A 222 -4.43 0.23 4.20
CA GLY A 222 -3.47 -0.71 4.77
C GLY A 222 -4.08 -1.97 5.37
N GLY A 223 -5.28 -1.87 5.95
CA GLY A 223 -6.07 -3.01 6.43
C GLY A 223 -5.70 -3.59 7.79
N PHE A 224 -4.69 -3.06 8.48
CA PHE A 224 -4.45 -3.45 9.86
C PHE A 224 -5.59 -2.97 10.78
N SER A 225 -5.97 -3.83 11.71
CA SER A 225 -6.93 -3.53 12.76
C SER A 225 -6.30 -3.67 14.13
N THR A 226 -6.96 -3.14 15.14
CA THR A 226 -6.66 -3.35 16.56
C THR A 226 -7.28 -4.63 17.11
N TYR A 227 -8.03 -5.37 16.28
CA TYR A 227 -8.72 -6.61 16.63
C TYR A 227 -8.49 -7.71 15.60
N ASP A 228 -8.44 -8.98 16.05
CA ASP A 228 -8.28 -10.15 15.15
C ASP A 228 -9.46 -10.28 14.18
N ALA A 229 -10.68 -9.93 14.61
CA ALA A 229 -11.87 -9.93 13.77
C ALA A 229 -11.95 -8.72 12.82
N SER A 230 -10.91 -7.88 12.74
CA SER A 230 -10.87 -6.67 11.92
C SER A 230 -12.09 -5.75 12.18
N ILE A 231 -12.67 -5.13 11.16
CA ILE A 231 -13.87 -4.28 11.28
C ILE A 231 -15.09 -5.09 11.77
N GLY A 232 -15.09 -6.41 11.55
CA GLY A 232 -16.15 -7.29 12.07
C GLY A 232 -16.31 -7.27 13.59
N HIS A 233 -15.26 -6.95 14.35
CA HIS A 233 -15.31 -6.78 15.80
C HIS A 233 -16.42 -5.80 16.24
N PHE A 234 -16.59 -4.70 15.54
CA PHE A 234 -17.54 -3.65 15.92
C PHE A 234 -19.00 -4.03 15.62
N ASN A 235 -19.23 -4.98 14.71
CA ASN A 235 -20.56 -5.41 14.27
C ASN A 235 -21.54 -4.25 14.06
N SER A 236 -21.10 -3.18 13.44
CA SER A 236 -21.82 -1.93 13.24
C SER A 236 -21.87 -1.53 11.78
N ALA A 237 -23.08 -1.48 11.21
CA ALA A 237 -23.29 -1.01 9.84
C ALA A 237 -22.84 0.45 9.63
N ALA A 238 -22.88 1.28 10.69
CA ALA A 238 -22.39 2.66 10.63
C ALA A 238 -20.86 2.69 10.48
N VAL A 239 -20.13 1.90 11.26
CA VAL A 239 -18.67 1.76 11.19
C VAL A 239 -18.25 1.22 9.82
N GLU A 240 -18.92 0.18 9.33
CA GLU A 240 -18.67 -0.39 8.00
C GLU A 240 -18.95 0.62 6.88
N GLY A 241 -20.02 1.40 7.00
CA GLY A 241 -20.36 2.47 6.07
C GLY A 241 -19.29 3.55 6.01
N VAL A 242 -18.76 3.98 7.15
CA VAL A 242 -17.63 4.91 7.24
C VAL A 242 -16.39 4.31 6.55
N ALA A 243 -16.05 3.05 6.86
CA ALA A 243 -14.94 2.35 6.23
C ALA A 243 -15.09 2.32 4.69
N ILE A 244 -16.25 1.93 4.16
CA ILE A 244 -16.54 1.89 2.72
C ILE A 244 -16.30 3.25 2.08
N VAL A 245 -16.86 4.31 2.65
CA VAL A 245 -16.74 5.67 2.08
C VAL A 245 -15.28 6.12 2.04
N PHE A 246 -14.54 5.97 3.14
CA PHE A 246 -13.17 6.44 3.20
C PHE A 246 -12.19 5.54 2.42
N MET A 247 -12.41 4.22 2.33
CA MET A 247 -11.66 3.34 1.43
C MET A 247 -11.86 3.74 -0.03
N LEU A 248 -13.10 4.04 -0.45
CA LEU A 248 -13.40 4.52 -1.81
C LEU A 248 -12.65 5.82 -2.09
N ILE A 249 -12.71 6.81 -1.18
CA ILE A 249 -12.06 8.11 -1.33
C ILE A 249 -10.54 7.94 -1.38
N ALA A 250 -9.96 7.16 -0.49
CA ALA A 250 -8.51 6.91 -0.44
C ALA A 250 -7.99 6.14 -1.68
N GLY A 251 -8.85 5.30 -2.31
CA GLY A 251 -8.57 4.61 -3.56
C GLY A 251 -8.62 5.49 -4.81
N MET A 252 -9.12 6.72 -4.71
CA MET A 252 -9.11 7.71 -5.79
C MET A 252 -7.77 8.43 -5.87
N ASN A 253 -7.50 9.05 -7.02
CA ASN A 253 -6.30 9.86 -7.23
C ASN A 253 -6.32 11.13 -6.36
N PHE A 254 -5.33 11.29 -5.47
CA PHE A 254 -5.20 12.47 -4.59
C PHE A 254 -5.03 13.78 -5.36
N ALA A 255 -4.49 13.75 -6.59
CA ALA A 255 -4.41 14.91 -7.45
C ALA A 255 -5.80 15.41 -7.87
N VAL A 256 -6.75 14.51 -8.06
CA VAL A 256 -8.15 14.87 -8.38
C VAL A 256 -8.80 15.53 -7.16
N HIS A 257 -8.54 15.03 -5.94
CA HIS A 257 -9.00 15.68 -4.70
C HIS A 257 -8.45 17.10 -4.59
N PHE A 258 -7.14 17.28 -4.84
CA PHE A 258 -6.51 18.60 -4.81
C PHE A 258 -7.17 19.57 -5.80
N LEU A 259 -7.36 19.13 -7.06
CA LEU A 259 -7.98 19.96 -8.09
C LEU A 259 -9.44 20.31 -7.77
N ALA A 260 -10.18 19.37 -7.20
CA ALA A 260 -11.58 19.59 -6.81
C ALA A 260 -11.69 20.63 -5.67
N LEU A 261 -10.85 20.48 -4.63
CA LEU A 261 -10.80 21.40 -3.50
C LEU A 261 -10.32 22.79 -3.93
N HIS A 262 -9.24 22.86 -4.73
CA HIS A 262 -8.67 24.13 -5.19
C HIS A 262 -9.61 24.90 -6.10
N ARG A 263 -10.40 24.20 -6.94
CA ARG A 263 -11.38 24.83 -7.84
C ARG A 263 -12.78 24.94 -7.24
N ALA A 264 -12.98 24.46 -6.02
CA ALA A 264 -14.30 24.34 -5.37
C ALA A 264 -15.36 23.74 -6.33
N SER A 265 -15.00 22.69 -7.06
CA SER A 265 -15.82 22.12 -8.14
C SER A 265 -15.71 20.60 -8.19
N MET A 266 -16.85 19.94 -8.47
CA MET A 266 -16.91 18.49 -8.73
C MET A 266 -16.53 18.10 -10.18
N ALA A 267 -16.24 19.07 -11.05
CA ALA A 267 -15.88 18.80 -12.43
C ALA A 267 -14.66 17.89 -12.63
N PRO A 268 -13.57 17.99 -11.82
CA PRO A 268 -12.44 17.07 -11.92
C PRO A 268 -12.85 15.61 -11.75
N TYR A 269 -13.73 15.29 -10.80
CA TYR A 269 -14.21 13.92 -10.60
C TYR A 269 -15.03 13.39 -11.77
N ARG A 270 -15.89 14.23 -12.36
CA ARG A 270 -16.77 13.82 -13.47
C ARG A 270 -16.02 13.62 -14.78
N ARG A 271 -14.89 14.30 -14.99
CA ARG A 271 -14.11 14.28 -16.23
C ARG A 271 -13.01 13.21 -16.22
N ASP A 272 -12.70 12.64 -15.07
CA ASP A 272 -11.64 11.65 -14.94
C ASP A 272 -12.15 10.26 -15.35
N GLU A 273 -11.58 9.74 -16.44
CA GLU A 273 -11.96 8.44 -17.00
C GLU A 273 -11.48 7.27 -16.12
N GLU A 274 -10.31 7.43 -15.46
CA GLU A 274 -9.79 6.43 -14.54
C GLU A 274 -10.73 6.26 -13.36
N LEU A 275 -11.17 7.37 -12.75
CA LEU A 275 -12.11 7.35 -11.63
C LEU A 275 -13.46 6.72 -12.03
N ARG A 276 -13.98 7.06 -13.21
CA ARG A 276 -15.21 6.45 -13.70
C ARG A 276 -15.07 4.94 -13.87
N THR A 277 -13.95 4.49 -14.44
CA THR A 277 -13.66 3.06 -14.61
C THR A 277 -13.54 2.35 -13.28
N TYR A 278 -12.84 2.96 -12.30
CA TYR A 278 -12.72 2.46 -10.93
C TYR A 278 -14.09 2.24 -10.28
N LEU A 279 -14.97 3.24 -10.32
CA LEU A 279 -16.30 3.14 -9.71
C LEU A 279 -17.19 2.11 -10.42
N ILE A 280 -17.16 2.06 -11.77
CA ILE A 280 -17.93 1.06 -12.54
C ILE A 280 -17.44 -0.35 -12.21
N LEU A 281 -16.12 -0.56 -12.12
CA LEU A 281 -15.55 -1.86 -11.79
C LEU A 281 -16.02 -2.34 -10.42
N LEU A 282 -15.90 -1.51 -9.40
CA LEU A 282 -16.34 -1.85 -8.04
C LEU A 282 -17.84 -2.06 -7.96
N ALA A 283 -18.63 -1.20 -8.62
CA ALA A 283 -20.09 -1.34 -8.62
C ALA A 283 -20.54 -2.64 -9.35
N SER A 284 -19.93 -2.96 -10.49
CA SER A 284 -20.25 -4.21 -11.20
C SER A 284 -19.86 -5.45 -10.38
N ALA A 285 -18.68 -5.43 -9.74
CA ALA A 285 -18.26 -6.51 -8.86
C ALA A 285 -19.22 -6.65 -7.66
N ALA A 286 -19.65 -5.53 -7.05
CA ALA A 286 -20.62 -5.57 -5.95
C ALA A 286 -21.96 -6.17 -6.37
N VAL A 287 -22.47 -5.82 -7.54
CA VAL A 287 -23.71 -6.42 -8.08
C VAL A 287 -23.57 -7.93 -8.24
N ILE A 288 -22.45 -8.39 -8.81
CA ILE A 288 -22.18 -9.85 -8.99
C ILE A 288 -22.12 -10.56 -7.65
N VAL A 289 -21.37 -10.02 -6.68
CA VAL A 289 -21.22 -10.62 -5.35
C VAL A 289 -22.56 -10.68 -4.63
N ILE A 290 -23.29 -9.58 -4.58
CA ILE A 290 -24.58 -9.50 -3.90
C ILE A 290 -25.59 -10.48 -4.54
N ALA A 291 -25.70 -10.50 -5.85
CA ALA A 291 -26.57 -11.42 -6.56
C ALA A 291 -26.24 -12.88 -6.28
N TYR A 292 -24.95 -13.23 -6.24
CA TYR A 292 -24.50 -14.59 -5.97
C TYR A 292 -24.73 -15.02 -4.52
N LEU A 293 -24.47 -14.14 -3.54
CA LEU A 293 -24.77 -14.40 -2.11
C LEU A 293 -26.26 -14.66 -1.87
N LEU A 294 -27.13 -13.91 -2.57
CA LEU A 294 -28.59 -14.12 -2.50
C LEU A 294 -29.00 -15.43 -3.19
N TRP A 295 -28.43 -15.69 -4.38
CA TRP A 295 -28.77 -16.89 -5.15
C TRP A 295 -28.39 -18.18 -4.41
N THR A 296 -27.25 -18.19 -3.73
CA THR A 296 -26.78 -19.36 -2.96
C THR A 296 -27.46 -19.49 -1.59
N GLY A 297 -28.25 -18.50 -1.16
CA GLY A 297 -28.86 -18.47 0.17
C GLY A 297 -27.81 -18.33 1.31
N PHE A 298 -26.60 -17.86 0.98
CA PHE A 298 -25.55 -17.64 1.98
C PHE A 298 -25.84 -16.42 2.85
N ALA A 299 -26.39 -15.36 2.28
CA ALA A 299 -26.89 -14.21 3.01
C ALA A 299 -28.31 -14.46 3.55
N ALA A 300 -28.61 -13.96 4.75
CA ALA A 300 -29.90 -14.13 5.39
C ALA A 300 -31.02 -13.40 4.65
N ASP A 301 -30.72 -12.20 4.16
CA ASP A 301 -31.66 -11.36 3.41
C ASP A 301 -30.91 -10.40 2.45
N GLY A 302 -31.66 -9.56 1.75
CA GLY A 302 -31.08 -8.58 0.80
C GLY A 302 -30.20 -7.52 1.47
N ALA A 303 -30.53 -7.10 2.68
CA ALA A 303 -29.77 -6.11 3.42
C ALA A 303 -28.41 -6.68 3.87
N ASP A 304 -28.41 -7.93 4.35
CA ASP A 304 -27.22 -8.66 4.74
C ASP A 304 -26.29 -8.89 3.52
N ALA A 305 -26.86 -9.31 2.38
CA ALA A 305 -26.08 -9.48 1.14
C ALA A 305 -25.42 -8.19 0.67
N VAL A 306 -26.14 -7.06 0.73
CA VAL A 306 -25.60 -5.74 0.36
C VAL A 306 -24.50 -5.33 1.33
N ARG A 307 -24.71 -5.46 2.65
CA ARG A 307 -23.74 -5.11 3.68
C ARG A 307 -22.44 -5.87 3.50
N ARG A 308 -22.48 -7.20 3.41
CA ARG A 308 -21.32 -8.08 3.25
C ARG A 308 -20.66 -7.88 1.90
N GLY A 309 -21.44 -7.92 0.83
CA GLY A 309 -20.94 -7.85 -0.54
C GLY A 309 -20.26 -6.52 -0.84
N LEU A 310 -20.90 -5.40 -0.50
CA LEU A 310 -20.35 -4.07 -0.74
C LEU A 310 -19.08 -3.82 0.08
N PHE A 311 -19.07 -4.22 1.36
CA PHE A 311 -17.91 -4.06 2.22
C PHE A 311 -16.69 -4.79 1.65
N HIS A 312 -16.80 -6.09 1.36
CA HIS A 312 -15.65 -6.88 0.91
C HIS A 312 -15.21 -6.52 -0.50
N VAL A 313 -16.14 -6.18 -1.41
CA VAL A 313 -15.77 -5.70 -2.75
C VAL A 313 -14.97 -4.40 -2.67
N VAL A 314 -15.39 -3.45 -1.84
CA VAL A 314 -14.64 -2.20 -1.68
C VAL A 314 -13.31 -2.45 -0.98
N SER A 315 -13.31 -3.20 0.12
CA SER A 315 -12.10 -3.50 0.89
C SER A 315 -11.03 -4.20 0.05
N ILE A 316 -11.39 -5.24 -0.67
CA ILE A 316 -10.43 -6.03 -1.46
C ILE A 316 -10.12 -5.34 -2.79
N GLY A 317 -11.12 -4.73 -3.44
CA GLY A 317 -10.93 -4.02 -4.70
C GLY A 317 -10.06 -2.77 -4.58
N THR A 318 -10.08 -2.08 -3.44
CA THR A 318 -9.16 -0.97 -3.14
C THR A 318 -7.79 -1.44 -2.68
N THR A 319 -7.64 -2.74 -2.37
CA THR A 319 -6.50 -3.35 -1.68
C THR A 319 -6.34 -2.95 -0.21
N THR A 320 -7.42 -2.57 0.47
CA THR A 320 -7.38 -2.25 1.91
C THR A 320 -7.21 -3.52 2.75
N GLY A 321 -8.00 -4.57 2.48
CA GLY A 321 -7.87 -5.85 3.16
C GLY A 321 -8.61 -5.95 4.51
N TYR A 322 -9.46 -5.00 4.87
CA TYR A 322 -10.37 -5.16 6.01
C TYR A 322 -11.39 -6.27 5.76
N SER A 323 -11.79 -6.96 6.82
CA SER A 323 -12.84 -7.97 6.78
C SER A 323 -13.90 -7.74 7.87
N THR A 324 -15.12 -8.14 7.59
CA THR A 324 -16.19 -8.25 8.60
C THR A 324 -16.49 -9.70 8.93
N GLU A 325 -16.02 -10.62 8.09
CA GLU A 325 -16.11 -12.07 8.26
C GLU A 325 -15.07 -12.79 7.42
N ALA A 326 -14.98 -14.10 7.54
CA ALA A 326 -14.07 -14.96 6.77
C ALA A 326 -14.51 -15.11 5.31
N PHE A 327 -14.33 -14.07 4.48
CA PHE A 327 -14.72 -14.07 3.06
C PHE A 327 -14.05 -15.18 2.26
N TYR A 328 -12.90 -15.69 2.69
CA TYR A 328 -12.20 -16.81 2.07
C TYR A 328 -12.96 -18.13 2.18
N LEU A 329 -14.00 -18.18 3.03
CA LEU A 329 -14.93 -19.31 3.14
C LEU A 329 -16.24 -19.09 2.36
N TRP A 330 -16.36 -18.00 1.63
CA TRP A 330 -17.55 -17.72 0.83
C TRP A 330 -17.77 -18.77 -0.27
N PRO A 331 -19.03 -18.98 -0.70
CA PRO A 331 -19.34 -20.04 -1.65
C PRO A 331 -18.78 -19.79 -3.06
N GLY A 332 -18.44 -20.86 -3.72
CA GLY A 332 -18.10 -20.93 -5.15
C GLY A 332 -16.87 -20.10 -5.53
N PHE A 333 -17.02 -19.23 -6.52
CA PHE A 333 -15.92 -18.48 -7.12
C PHE A 333 -15.64 -17.13 -6.44
N LEU A 334 -16.48 -16.69 -5.49
CA LEU A 334 -16.41 -15.36 -4.89
C LEU A 334 -15.05 -14.99 -4.26
N PRO A 335 -14.41 -15.87 -3.44
CA PRO A 335 -13.11 -15.55 -2.85
C PRO A 335 -12.04 -15.29 -3.90
N VAL A 336 -12.03 -16.11 -4.95
CA VAL A 336 -11.07 -15.99 -6.05
C VAL A 336 -11.36 -14.74 -6.88
N MET A 337 -12.62 -14.43 -7.18
CA MET A 337 -13.02 -13.23 -7.90
C MET A 337 -12.60 -11.96 -7.13
N LEU A 338 -12.84 -11.92 -5.82
CA LEU A 338 -12.41 -10.81 -4.97
C LEU A 338 -10.88 -10.65 -5.01
N LEU A 339 -10.13 -11.77 -4.91
CA LEU A 339 -8.68 -11.71 -5.00
C LEU A 339 -8.22 -11.16 -6.36
N PHE A 340 -8.87 -11.56 -7.47
CA PHE A 340 -8.57 -11.00 -8.80
C PHE A 340 -8.90 -9.52 -8.91
N LEU A 341 -9.90 -9.02 -8.19
CA LEU A 341 -10.21 -7.60 -8.16
C LEU A 341 -9.05 -6.78 -7.58
N SER A 342 -8.31 -7.32 -6.61
CA SER A 342 -7.13 -6.66 -6.02
C SER A 342 -5.98 -6.45 -7.01
N PHE A 343 -5.89 -7.26 -8.08
CA PHE A 343 -4.89 -7.04 -9.13
C PHE A 343 -5.10 -5.72 -9.87
N VAL A 344 -6.35 -5.28 -10.00
CA VAL A 344 -6.64 -3.97 -10.57
C VAL A 344 -6.27 -2.86 -9.60
N GLY A 345 -6.72 -2.99 -8.35
CA GLY A 345 -6.40 -2.06 -7.26
C GLY A 345 -7.03 -0.68 -7.40
N GLY A 346 -6.40 0.32 -6.78
CA GLY A 346 -6.86 1.71 -6.78
C GLY A 346 -6.42 2.52 -8.00
N CYS A 347 -6.84 3.80 -8.06
CA CYS A 347 -6.40 4.74 -9.08
C CYS A 347 -4.92 5.11 -8.92
N THR A 348 -4.30 5.55 -10.01
CA THR A 348 -2.94 6.10 -9.98
C THR A 348 -2.90 7.33 -9.08
N GLY A 349 -1.87 7.41 -8.22
CA GLY A 349 -1.76 8.50 -7.24
C GLY A 349 -2.72 8.38 -6.06
N SER A 350 -3.29 7.19 -5.82
CA SER A 350 -3.93 6.79 -4.57
C SER A 350 -2.96 6.06 -3.64
N THR A 351 -3.37 5.81 -2.41
CA THR A 351 -2.61 5.00 -1.44
C THR A 351 -2.74 3.50 -1.68
N GLY A 352 -3.70 3.04 -2.50
CA GLY A 352 -3.92 1.63 -2.81
C GLY A 352 -2.78 0.94 -3.55
N GLY A 353 -2.78 -0.39 -3.51
CA GLY A 353 -1.87 -1.28 -4.24
C GLY A 353 -2.38 -1.70 -5.63
N GLY A 354 -1.98 -2.89 -6.07
CA GLY A 354 -2.35 -3.46 -7.36
C GLY A 354 -1.66 -2.81 -8.56
N MET A 355 -2.03 -3.26 -9.77
CA MET A 355 -1.45 -2.74 -11.02
C MET A 355 -1.87 -1.31 -11.37
N LYS A 356 -2.89 -0.77 -10.72
CA LYS A 356 -3.59 0.51 -10.96
C LYS A 356 -4.57 0.47 -12.12
N VAL A 357 -5.73 1.08 -11.87
CA VAL A 357 -6.86 1.11 -12.82
C VAL A 357 -6.45 1.67 -14.19
N VAL A 358 -5.63 2.71 -14.24
CA VAL A 358 -5.20 3.31 -15.51
C VAL A 358 -4.45 2.33 -16.41
N ARG A 359 -3.62 1.43 -15.82
CA ARG A 359 -2.90 0.43 -16.63
C ARG A 359 -3.84 -0.61 -17.20
N VAL A 360 -4.78 -1.08 -16.38
CA VAL A 360 -5.82 -2.03 -16.84
C VAL A 360 -6.67 -1.39 -17.94
N LEU A 361 -7.06 -0.12 -17.78
CA LEU A 361 -7.78 0.63 -18.80
C LEU A 361 -7.00 0.73 -20.11
N LEU A 362 -5.68 1.02 -20.05
CA LEU A 362 -4.80 1.06 -21.22
C LEU A 362 -4.68 -0.31 -21.88
N LEU A 363 -4.53 -1.39 -21.10
CA LEU A 363 -4.44 -2.76 -21.62
C LEU A 363 -5.72 -3.16 -22.36
N VAL A 364 -6.88 -2.88 -21.78
CA VAL A 364 -8.18 -3.16 -22.41
C VAL A 364 -8.34 -2.36 -23.71
N LYS A 365 -8.07 -1.05 -23.69
CA LYS A 365 -8.17 -0.20 -24.89
C LYS A 365 -7.19 -0.63 -25.98
N GLN A 366 -5.98 -1.02 -25.60
CA GLN A 366 -4.98 -1.55 -26.53
C GLN A 366 -5.41 -2.89 -27.12
N GLY A 367 -5.91 -3.82 -26.29
CA GLY A 367 -6.45 -5.09 -26.77
C GLY A 367 -7.58 -4.88 -27.78
N MET A 368 -8.51 -3.97 -27.47
CA MET A 368 -9.57 -3.61 -28.40
C MET A 368 -9.07 -2.93 -29.69
N ARG A 369 -7.97 -2.15 -29.60
CA ARG A 369 -7.30 -1.58 -30.80
C ARG A 369 -6.77 -2.68 -31.70
N GLU A 370 -6.12 -3.70 -31.13
CA GLU A 370 -5.59 -4.81 -31.92
C GLU A 370 -6.70 -5.63 -32.59
N VAL A 371 -7.79 -5.91 -31.90
CA VAL A 371 -8.96 -6.58 -32.49
C VAL A 371 -9.53 -5.76 -33.67
N LYS A 372 -9.67 -4.44 -33.50
CA LYS A 372 -10.15 -3.56 -34.58
C LYS A 372 -9.18 -3.50 -35.76
N ARG A 373 -7.86 -3.59 -35.52
CA ARG A 373 -6.84 -3.64 -36.60
C ARG A 373 -6.89 -4.92 -37.42
N LEU A 374 -7.27 -6.05 -36.80
CA LEU A 374 -7.51 -7.29 -37.55
C LEU A 374 -8.67 -7.16 -38.54
N ILE A 375 -9.68 -6.36 -38.20
CA ILE A 375 -10.83 -6.09 -39.06
C ILE A 375 -10.50 -5.01 -40.10
N HIS A 376 -9.75 -3.98 -39.70
CA HIS A 376 -9.39 -2.83 -40.55
C HIS A 376 -7.86 -2.58 -40.47
N PRO A 377 -7.04 -3.34 -41.26
CA PRO A 377 -5.57 -3.33 -41.10
C PRO A 377 -4.92 -1.95 -41.37
N HIS A 378 -5.51 -1.10 -42.16
CA HIS A 378 -4.98 0.21 -42.52
C HIS A 378 -5.52 1.34 -41.62
N ALA A 379 -6.41 1.05 -40.66
CA ALA A 379 -6.98 2.06 -39.78
C ALA A 379 -5.93 2.58 -38.75
N ARG A 380 -5.81 3.90 -38.65
CA ARG A 380 -5.03 4.55 -37.59
C ARG A 380 -5.95 4.75 -36.38
N ILE A 381 -5.82 3.89 -35.38
CA ILE A 381 -6.65 3.90 -34.17
C ILE A 381 -5.77 4.35 -33.01
N ALA A 382 -6.03 5.55 -32.48
CA ALA A 382 -5.34 6.09 -31.30
C ALA A 382 -5.96 5.55 -30.01
N VAL A 383 -5.11 5.16 -29.05
CA VAL A 383 -5.54 4.88 -27.67
C VAL A 383 -5.61 6.21 -26.92
N LYS A 384 -6.76 6.55 -26.36
CA LYS A 384 -6.99 7.81 -25.66
C LYS A 384 -7.38 7.58 -24.21
N ILE A 385 -6.92 8.46 -23.30
CA ILE A 385 -7.38 8.59 -21.92
C ILE A 385 -7.68 10.07 -21.65
N ASN A 386 -8.81 10.39 -21.05
CA ASN A 386 -9.28 11.77 -20.82
C ASN A 386 -9.19 12.62 -22.11
N ASP A 387 -9.63 12.06 -23.23
CA ASP A 387 -9.58 12.66 -24.58
C ASP A 387 -8.17 12.96 -25.14
N LYS A 388 -7.11 12.62 -24.43
CA LYS A 388 -5.73 12.76 -24.87
C LYS A 388 -5.19 11.44 -25.41
N GLU A 389 -4.48 11.52 -26.54
CA GLU A 389 -3.81 10.36 -27.11
C GLU A 389 -2.64 9.90 -26.21
N ALA A 390 -2.64 8.62 -25.85
CA ALA A 390 -1.54 8.00 -25.13
C ALA A 390 -0.40 7.70 -26.11
N PRO A 391 0.82 8.21 -25.89
CA PRO A 391 1.95 7.88 -26.75
C PRO A 391 2.20 6.37 -26.82
N ASP A 392 2.57 5.86 -28.01
CA ASP A 392 2.80 4.42 -28.19
C ASP A 392 3.85 3.84 -27.23
N ARG A 393 4.88 4.61 -26.89
CA ARG A 393 5.87 4.20 -25.88
C ARG A 393 5.25 3.93 -24.50
N VAL A 394 4.21 4.66 -24.13
CA VAL A 394 3.50 4.48 -22.85
C VAL A 394 2.70 3.20 -22.89
N VAL A 395 2.00 2.94 -24.00
CA VAL A 395 1.25 1.71 -24.21
C VAL A 395 2.16 0.49 -24.19
N GLN A 396 3.33 0.56 -24.87
CA GLN A 396 4.35 -0.50 -24.85
C GLN A 396 4.93 -0.72 -23.45
N ALA A 397 5.18 0.35 -22.69
CA ALA A 397 5.67 0.24 -21.31
C ALA A 397 4.67 -0.48 -20.40
N VAL A 398 3.36 -0.28 -20.60
CA VAL A 398 2.31 -0.98 -19.82
C VAL A 398 2.27 -2.47 -20.16
N TRP A 399 2.45 -2.86 -21.42
CA TRP A 399 2.59 -4.28 -21.81
C TRP A 399 3.83 -4.91 -21.21
N GLY A 400 4.97 -4.21 -21.26
CA GLY A 400 6.20 -4.66 -20.62
C GLY A 400 6.04 -4.84 -19.10
N PHE A 401 5.29 -3.93 -18.46
CA PHE A 401 4.96 -4.03 -17.05
C PHE A 401 4.11 -5.28 -16.75
N LEU A 402 3.07 -5.54 -17.53
CA LEU A 402 2.23 -6.71 -17.34
C LEU A 402 3.04 -8.02 -17.48
N ALA A 403 3.90 -8.10 -18.51
CA ALA A 403 4.75 -9.27 -18.72
C ALA A 403 5.71 -9.49 -17.54
N ALA A 404 6.36 -8.43 -17.04
CA ALA A 404 7.24 -8.49 -15.88
C ALA A 404 6.46 -8.86 -14.61
N TYR A 405 5.25 -8.30 -14.43
CA TYR A 405 4.39 -8.58 -13.29
C TYR A 405 4.02 -10.07 -13.24
N VAL A 406 3.55 -10.64 -14.36
CA VAL A 406 3.18 -12.06 -14.43
C VAL A 406 4.41 -12.95 -14.19
N MET A 407 5.56 -12.61 -14.79
CA MET A 407 6.80 -13.38 -14.58
C MET A 407 7.22 -13.39 -13.11
N VAL A 408 7.26 -12.24 -12.45
CA VAL A 408 7.61 -12.12 -11.03
C VAL A 408 6.61 -12.87 -10.17
N PHE A 409 5.31 -12.73 -10.44
CA PHE A 409 4.25 -13.45 -9.75
C PHE A 409 4.46 -14.97 -9.82
N VAL A 410 4.68 -15.51 -11.01
CA VAL A 410 4.88 -16.96 -11.22
C VAL A 410 6.15 -17.44 -10.52
N VAL A 411 7.26 -16.72 -10.65
CA VAL A 411 8.52 -17.09 -9.99
C VAL A 411 8.36 -17.12 -8.47
N MET A 412 7.74 -16.09 -7.88
CA MET A 412 7.51 -16.04 -6.42
C MET A 412 6.54 -17.13 -5.97
N MET A 413 5.46 -17.37 -6.71
CA MET A 413 4.52 -18.46 -6.42
C MET A 413 5.22 -19.82 -6.41
N LEU A 414 6.03 -20.12 -7.42
CA LEU A 414 6.78 -21.38 -7.48
C LEU A 414 7.80 -21.48 -6.35
N ALA A 415 8.47 -20.38 -5.96
CA ALA A 415 9.39 -20.38 -4.83
C ALA A 415 8.68 -20.71 -3.50
N VAL A 416 7.51 -20.10 -3.27
CA VAL A 416 6.69 -20.34 -2.08
C VAL A 416 6.12 -21.78 -2.09
N MET A 417 5.69 -22.29 -3.25
CA MET A 417 5.29 -23.71 -3.39
C MET A 417 6.44 -24.67 -3.12
N ALA A 418 7.64 -24.36 -3.60
CA ALA A 418 8.83 -25.18 -3.36
C ALA A 418 9.21 -25.29 -1.87
N SER A 419 8.74 -24.36 -1.03
CA SER A 419 8.91 -24.41 0.43
C SER A 419 7.84 -25.25 1.15
N GLY A 420 6.87 -25.82 0.41
CA GLY A 420 5.87 -26.75 0.92
C GLY A 420 4.45 -26.22 1.03
N LEU A 421 4.16 -24.96 0.62
CA LEU A 421 2.79 -24.45 0.61
C LEU A 421 1.98 -25.05 -0.55
N ASP A 422 0.69 -25.30 -0.32
CA ASP A 422 -0.24 -25.74 -1.35
C ASP A 422 -0.52 -24.65 -2.40
N GLN A 423 -1.10 -25.03 -3.52
CA GLN A 423 -1.31 -24.14 -4.67
C GLN A 423 -2.19 -22.94 -4.35
N VAL A 424 -3.27 -23.13 -3.60
CA VAL A 424 -4.22 -22.06 -3.26
C VAL A 424 -3.57 -21.05 -2.30
N THR A 425 -2.92 -21.57 -1.26
CA THR A 425 -2.18 -20.76 -0.28
C THR A 425 -1.05 -19.99 -0.96
N ALA A 426 -0.21 -20.64 -1.77
CA ALA A 426 0.91 -20.00 -2.46
C ALA A 426 0.45 -18.92 -3.44
N PHE A 427 -0.55 -19.24 -4.30
CA PHE A 427 -1.12 -18.27 -5.23
C PHE A 427 -1.66 -17.04 -4.52
N SER A 428 -2.49 -17.26 -3.49
CA SER A 428 -3.13 -16.16 -2.79
C SER A 428 -2.18 -15.37 -1.89
N ALA A 429 -1.18 -16.01 -1.29
CA ALA A 429 -0.15 -15.32 -0.50
C ALA A 429 0.67 -14.36 -1.36
N VAL A 430 1.10 -14.80 -2.54
CA VAL A 430 1.82 -13.92 -3.48
C VAL A 430 0.89 -12.83 -4.03
N ALA A 431 -0.36 -13.16 -4.37
CA ALA A 431 -1.33 -12.16 -4.81
C ALA A 431 -1.58 -11.09 -3.74
N ALA A 432 -1.83 -11.51 -2.49
CA ALA A 432 -2.08 -10.61 -1.36
C ALA A 432 -0.88 -9.68 -1.07
N THR A 433 0.34 -10.19 -1.16
CA THR A 433 1.55 -9.42 -0.85
C THR A 433 2.05 -8.58 -2.02
N LEU A 434 2.02 -9.09 -3.25
CA LEU A 434 2.44 -8.33 -4.44
C LEU A 434 1.43 -7.21 -4.80
N ASN A 435 0.14 -7.39 -4.49
CA ASN A 435 -0.87 -6.36 -4.64
C ASN A 435 -0.95 -5.42 -3.42
N ASN A 436 -0.21 -5.67 -2.35
CA ASN A 436 -0.32 -4.95 -1.07
C ASN A 436 -1.78 -4.95 -0.56
N LEU A 437 -2.42 -6.13 -0.53
CA LEU A 437 -3.83 -6.33 -0.14
C LEU A 437 -4.00 -6.78 1.31
N GLY A 438 -3.12 -7.67 1.81
CA GLY A 438 -3.16 -8.27 3.15
C GLY A 438 -3.71 -9.69 3.18
N PRO A 439 -5.01 -9.92 3.29
CA PRO A 439 -5.56 -11.26 3.42
C PRO A 439 -5.45 -12.08 2.13
N GLY A 440 -5.16 -13.38 2.28
CA GLY A 440 -5.14 -14.35 1.18
C GLY A 440 -6.29 -15.35 1.25
N LEU A 441 -6.04 -16.57 0.77
CA LEU A 441 -6.93 -17.71 0.81
C LEU A 441 -6.17 -18.91 1.41
N GLY A 442 -6.89 -19.98 1.74
CA GLY A 442 -6.27 -21.16 2.35
C GLY A 442 -5.67 -20.85 3.71
N GLU A 443 -4.45 -21.30 3.97
CA GLU A 443 -3.76 -21.10 5.26
C GLU A 443 -3.49 -19.63 5.58
N VAL A 444 -3.39 -18.77 4.56
CA VAL A 444 -3.13 -17.33 4.73
C VAL A 444 -4.41 -16.49 4.65
N GLY A 445 -5.57 -17.09 4.83
CA GLY A 445 -6.86 -16.41 4.83
C GLY A 445 -7.03 -15.47 6.01
N ALA A 446 -6.67 -15.91 7.21
CA ALA A 446 -6.77 -15.13 8.44
C ALA A 446 -5.46 -14.38 8.77
N ASN A 447 -4.32 -15.08 8.72
CA ASN A 447 -2.99 -14.53 9.03
C ASN A 447 -1.88 -15.38 8.38
N PHE A 448 -0.63 -14.93 8.50
CA PHE A 448 0.55 -15.55 7.91
C PHE A 448 1.45 -16.22 8.95
N GLN A 449 0.96 -16.47 10.16
CA GLN A 449 1.76 -17.03 11.25
C GLN A 449 2.29 -18.42 10.93
N SER A 450 1.45 -19.30 10.35
CA SER A 450 1.73 -20.72 10.12
C SER A 450 2.78 -21.01 9.04
N ILE A 451 3.00 -20.07 8.11
CA ILE A 451 3.92 -20.29 6.99
C ILE A 451 5.39 -20.20 7.43
N ASN A 452 6.27 -20.93 6.73
CA ASN A 452 7.68 -20.99 7.05
C ASN A 452 8.43 -19.67 6.75
N ASP A 453 9.61 -19.51 7.38
CA ASP A 453 10.42 -18.29 7.27
C ASP A 453 10.87 -17.97 5.84
N PHE A 454 11.21 -19.00 5.04
CA PHE A 454 11.60 -18.77 3.66
C PHE A 454 10.46 -18.12 2.86
N SER A 455 9.23 -18.64 3.01
CA SER A 455 8.04 -18.04 2.39
C SER A 455 7.83 -16.60 2.88
N LYS A 456 7.98 -16.31 4.17
CA LYS A 456 7.86 -14.95 4.72
C LYS A 456 8.84 -13.99 4.06
N TRP A 457 10.10 -14.39 3.85
CA TRP A 457 11.09 -13.55 3.16
C TRP A 457 10.78 -13.32 1.68
N VAL A 458 10.30 -14.34 0.97
CA VAL A 458 9.82 -14.17 -0.43
C VAL A 458 8.65 -13.19 -0.49
N LEU A 459 7.71 -13.29 0.47
CA LEU A 459 6.54 -12.41 0.54
C LEU A 459 6.91 -10.99 0.97
N ILE A 460 7.90 -10.80 1.86
CA ILE A 460 8.49 -9.48 2.16
C ILE A 460 9.02 -8.81 0.88
N LEU A 461 9.74 -9.57 0.06
CA LEU A 461 10.20 -9.06 -1.24
C LEU A 461 9.02 -8.74 -2.17
N ALA A 462 7.96 -9.57 -2.17
CA ALA A 462 6.75 -9.31 -2.95
C ALA A 462 6.07 -8.00 -2.52
N MET A 463 5.91 -7.75 -1.21
CA MET A 463 5.37 -6.49 -0.67
C MET A 463 6.17 -5.27 -1.14
N LEU A 464 7.50 -5.38 -1.09
CA LEU A 464 8.41 -4.32 -1.54
C LEU A 464 8.28 -4.09 -3.05
N MET A 465 8.25 -5.16 -3.86
CA MET A 465 8.10 -5.05 -5.32
C MET A 465 6.74 -4.47 -5.72
N GLY A 466 5.67 -4.85 -5.02
CA GLY A 466 4.34 -4.27 -5.22
C GLY A 466 4.34 -2.77 -4.95
N ARG A 467 4.93 -2.34 -3.83
CA ARG A 467 4.97 -0.93 -3.43
C ARG A 467 5.84 -0.06 -4.32
N LEU A 468 7.00 -0.58 -4.76
CA LEU A 468 7.97 0.14 -5.60
C LEU A 468 7.74 -0.06 -7.10
N GLU A 469 6.63 -0.71 -7.47
CA GLU A 469 6.29 -1.01 -8.85
C GLU A 469 7.36 -1.82 -9.58
N ILE A 470 7.51 -3.04 -9.22
CA ILE A 470 8.31 -4.14 -9.81
C ILE A 470 9.56 -3.67 -10.58
N PHE A 471 9.43 -2.78 -11.57
CA PHE A 471 10.55 -2.30 -12.37
C PHE A 471 11.65 -1.60 -11.57
N THR A 472 11.30 -0.89 -10.51
CA THR A 472 12.29 -0.23 -9.65
C THR A 472 13.25 -1.24 -9.02
N VAL A 473 12.73 -2.38 -8.61
CA VAL A 473 13.54 -3.47 -8.04
C VAL A 473 14.23 -4.28 -9.14
N LEU A 474 13.53 -4.61 -10.24
CA LEU A 474 14.09 -5.37 -11.35
C LEU A 474 15.28 -4.67 -12.02
N VAL A 475 15.27 -3.35 -12.09
CA VAL A 475 16.41 -2.58 -12.61
C VAL A 475 17.67 -2.84 -11.79
N LEU A 476 17.56 -2.93 -10.44
CA LEU A 476 18.70 -3.23 -9.57
C LEU A 476 19.20 -4.67 -9.73
N LEU A 477 18.33 -5.61 -10.10
CA LEU A 477 18.69 -7.00 -10.36
C LEU A 477 19.34 -7.19 -11.74
N SER A 478 19.25 -6.19 -12.65
CA SER A 478 19.84 -6.25 -13.98
C SER A 478 21.35 -6.03 -13.92
N PRO A 479 22.17 -6.94 -14.49
CA PRO A 479 23.62 -6.73 -14.60
C PRO A 479 24.01 -5.43 -15.32
N ALA A 480 23.21 -5.01 -16.31
CA ALA A 480 23.41 -3.77 -17.06
C ALA A 480 23.36 -2.51 -16.17
N PHE A 481 22.63 -2.57 -15.05
CA PHE A 481 22.59 -1.48 -14.08
C PHE A 481 23.94 -1.26 -13.40
N TRP A 482 24.72 -2.31 -13.16
CA TRP A 482 26.00 -2.27 -12.45
C TRP A 482 27.19 -2.06 -13.37
N GLN A 483 27.01 -2.22 -14.69
CA GLN A 483 28.01 -1.91 -15.72
C GLN A 483 28.11 -0.40 -15.93
N ARG A 484 29.33 0.08 -16.23
CA ARG A 484 29.62 1.51 -16.46
C ARG A 484 29.10 2.02 -17.77
#